data_672e99061b613209fc390425f22ee2c3
#
_entry.id   672e99061b613209fc390425f22ee2c3
#
_cell.length_a   1.000
_cell.length_b   1.000
_cell.length_c   1.000
_cell.angle_alpha   90.00
_cell.angle_beta   90.00
_cell.angle_gamma   90.00
#
_symmetry.space_group_name_H-M   'P 1'
#
loop_
_entity.id
_entity.type
_entity.pdbx_description
1 polymer ?
#
loop_
_entity_poly.entity_id
_entity_poly.type
_entity_poly.pdbx_seq_one_letter_code
_entity_poly.pdbx_strand_id
1 'polypeptide(L)'
;DAEFVPQDEATEVPNYYAPEEKKPREKSGNAHRSGTLKTACLCLVCALVGGLAGGFISWNAVKSSITADAPAGDTTKPIVSTTNIKKVSTETASANEIYELGCRQTVGVSLESTYANIFGQQSASAVAGTGFVITADGYILTNYHVVESAQKSGYKVSVLFKDKSSYEAKIIGFDEDNDVAVLKIDASDLTPATIGNSDDIAVGDSVFAIGNPLGELDFSMTSGRVSALDRSITTERNSAPINMFQFDAAINSGNSGGPVYNERGEVIGIATAKVGSSGVEGLGFAIPINDAADIANELITKGYVSGKAYMGVNIDNRYTSMYA
;
A
#
# COMPACT_ATOMS: atom_id res chain seq x y z
N ASP A 1 45.03 -34.07 -33.51
CA ASP A 1 43.96 -34.87 -34.13
C ASP A 1 43.15 -35.51 -32.98
N ALA A 2 42.05 -34.88 -32.61
CA ALA A 2 41.05 -35.44 -31.73
C ALA A 2 39.70 -35.27 -32.40
N GLU A 3 39.12 -36.37 -32.76
CA GLU A 3 37.86 -36.58 -33.48
C GLU A 3 36.65 -36.14 -32.61
N PHE A 4 35.82 -35.28 -33.17
CA PHE A 4 34.58 -34.81 -32.57
C PHE A 4 33.45 -35.80 -32.97
N VAL A 5 32.86 -36.48 -31.99
CA VAL A 5 31.67 -37.33 -32.15
C VAL A 5 30.41 -36.56 -31.68
N PRO A 6 29.41 -36.35 -32.54
CA PRO A 6 28.15 -35.77 -32.13
C PRO A 6 27.26 -36.81 -31.43
N GLN A 7 26.78 -36.53 -30.24
CA GLN A 7 25.70 -37.28 -29.61
C GLN A 7 24.36 -36.58 -29.87
N ASP A 8 23.58 -37.15 -30.81
CA ASP A 8 22.16 -36.92 -30.91
C ASP A 8 21.44 -37.86 -29.94
N GLU A 9 20.89 -37.33 -28.87
CA GLU A 9 19.79 -37.96 -28.13
C GLU A 9 18.69 -36.92 -27.87
N ALA A 10 17.68 -36.97 -28.74
CA ALA A 10 16.43 -36.26 -28.53
C ALA A 10 15.65 -36.92 -27.40
N THR A 11 15.60 -36.30 -26.24
CA THR A 11 14.69 -36.68 -25.16
C THR A 11 13.28 -36.21 -25.50
N GLU A 12 12.37 -37.13 -25.75
CA GLU A 12 10.94 -36.88 -25.92
C GLU A 12 10.34 -36.32 -24.64
N VAL A 13 9.75 -35.11 -24.74
CA VAL A 13 8.98 -34.46 -23.68
C VAL A 13 7.56 -35.05 -23.69
N PRO A 14 7.00 -35.54 -22.59
CA PRO A 14 5.63 -36.07 -22.56
C PRO A 14 4.61 -34.96 -22.83
N ASN A 15 3.78 -35.18 -23.85
CA ASN A 15 2.69 -34.30 -24.22
C ASN A 15 1.46 -34.56 -23.31
N TYR A 16 1.16 -33.64 -22.39
CA TYR A 16 0.07 -33.74 -21.39
C TYR A 16 -1.31 -33.28 -21.91
N TYR A 17 -1.48 -32.98 -23.19
CA TYR A 17 -2.76 -32.54 -23.74
C TYR A 17 -3.27 -33.50 -24.83
N ALA A 18 -3.93 -34.61 -24.42
CA ALA A 18 -4.82 -35.37 -25.28
C ALA A 18 -6.28 -34.97 -24.98
N PRO A 19 -7.11 -34.61 -25.97
CA PRO A 19 -8.51 -34.30 -25.74
C PRO A 19 -9.32 -35.57 -25.46
N GLU A 20 -10.11 -35.59 -24.38
CA GLU A 20 -11.05 -36.66 -24.07
C GLU A 20 -12.17 -36.76 -25.11
N GLU A 21 -12.35 -37.95 -25.70
CA GLU A 21 -13.49 -38.28 -26.55
C GLU A 21 -14.79 -38.36 -25.75
N LYS A 22 -15.79 -37.55 -26.13
CA LYS A 22 -17.14 -37.54 -25.54
C LYS A 22 -17.95 -38.73 -26.00
N LYS A 23 -18.31 -39.66 -25.09
CA LYS A 23 -19.31 -40.72 -25.33
C LYS A 23 -20.71 -40.14 -25.51
N PRO A 24 -21.56 -40.73 -26.37
CA PRO A 24 -22.92 -40.26 -26.64
C PRO A 24 -23.86 -40.47 -25.43
N ARG A 25 -24.67 -39.46 -25.11
CA ARG A 25 -25.72 -39.54 -24.09
C ARG A 25 -26.97 -40.22 -24.64
N GLU A 26 -27.36 -41.30 -24.01
CA GLU A 26 -28.68 -41.92 -24.21
C GLU A 26 -29.80 -40.99 -23.70
N LYS A 27 -30.87 -40.93 -24.52
CA LYS A 27 -32.10 -40.20 -24.17
C LYS A 27 -33.00 -41.11 -23.34
N SER A 28 -33.24 -40.78 -22.09
CA SER A 28 -34.25 -41.37 -21.23
C SER A 28 -35.49 -40.48 -21.19
N GLY A 29 -36.66 -41.13 -21.25
CA GLY A 29 -37.94 -40.59 -21.60
C GLY A 29 -38.69 -39.80 -20.53
N ASN A 30 -39.73 -39.15 -21.01
CA ASN A 30 -40.73 -38.32 -20.30
C ASN A 30 -41.43 -39.07 -19.16
N ALA A 31 -41.52 -38.43 -17.99
CA ALA A 31 -42.54 -38.73 -16.97
C ALA A 31 -42.99 -37.46 -16.23
N HIS A 32 -44.24 -37.15 -16.33
CA HIS A 32 -45.17 -36.37 -15.48
C HIS A 32 -44.65 -35.14 -14.73
N ARG A 33 -44.88 -33.96 -15.29
CA ARG A 33 -44.78 -32.64 -14.65
C ARG A 33 -46.18 -32.05 -14.41
N SER A 34 -46.79 -32.29 -13.25
CA SER A 34 -48.02 -31.56 -12.86
C SER A 34 -48.05 -31.16 -11.38
N GLY A 35 -47.19 -31.68 -10.53
CA GLY A 35 -47.20 -31.35 -9.08
C GLY A 35 -46.22 -30.28 -8.64
N THR A 36 -45.07 -30.18 -9.33
CA THR A 36 -43.92 -29.38 -8.89
C THR A 36 -44.09 -27.86 -9.05
N LEU A 37 -44.92 -27.39 -9.98
CA LEU A 37 -45.11 -25.96 -10.22
C LEU A 37 -45.90 -25.28 -9.11
N LYS A 38 -46.93 -25.94 -8.54
CA LYS A 38 -47.74 -25.43 -7.42
C LYS A 38 -46.93 -25.32 -6.13
N THR A 39 -46.07 -26.31 -5.87
CA THR A 39 -45.21 -26.32 -4.71
C THR A 39 -44.11 -25.27 -4.80
N ALA A 40 -43.53 -25.04 -5.98
CA ALA A 40 -42.54 -24.00 -6.21
C ALA A 40 -43.11 -22.59 -6.04
N CYS A 41 -44.33 -22.31 -6.50
CA CYS A 41 -45.00 -21.04 -6.30
C CYS A 41 -45.33 -20.77 -4.84
N LEU A 42 -45.72 -21.79 -4.07
CA LEU A 42 -46.00 -21.65 -2.65
C LEU A 42 -44.73 -21.33 -1.84
N CYS A 43 -43.61 -21.99 -2.14
CA CYS A 43 -42.32 -21.68 -1.51
C CYS A 43 -41.82 -20.25 -1.81
N LEU A 44 -42.05 -19.75 -3.03
CA LEU A 44 -41.67 -18.39 -3.43
C LEU A 44 -42.49 -17.32 -2.67
N VAL A 45 -43.79 -17.54 -2.48
CA VAL A 45 -44.64 -16.63 -1.73
C VAL A 45 -44.23 -16.62 -0.24
N CYS A 46 -43.93 -17.77 0.35
CA CYS A 46 -43.50 -17.86 1.75
C CYS A 46 -42.14 -17.16 1.95
N ALA A 47 -41.21 -17.26 1.01
CA ALA A 47 -39.91 -16.59 1.05
C ALA A 47 -40.05 -15.04 0.96
N LEU A 48 -40.94 -14.54 0.12
CA LEU A 48 -41.21 -13.10 0.00
C LEU A 48 -41.87 -12.52 1.26
N VAL A 49 -42.85 -13.20 1.81
CA VAL A 49 -43.53 -12.73 3.05
C VAL A 49 -42.58 -12.79 4.25
N GLY A 50 -41.77 -13.84 4.36
CA GLY A 50 -40.76 -13.98 5.43
C GLY A 50 -39.65 -12.92 5.32
N GLY A 51 -39.20 -12.62 4.10
CA GLY A 51 -38.18 -11.61 3.83
C GLY A 51 -38.63 -10.17 4.17
N LEU A 52 -39.88 -9.82 3.82
CA LEU A 52 -40.45 -8.51 4.15
C LEU A 52 -40.72 -8.32 5.65
N ALA A 53 -41.21 -9.34 6.36
CA ALA A 53 -41.41 -9.28 7.79
C ALA A 53 -40.09 -9.23 8.58
N GLY A 54 -39.08 -10.03 8.18
CA GLY A 54 -37.75 -10.01 8.78
C GLY A 54 -37.00 -8.70 8.56
N GLY A 55 -37.11 -8.12 7.38
CA GLY A 55 -36.51 -6.83 7.04
C GLY A 55 -37.07 -5.67 7.85
N PHE A 56 -38.40 -5.68 8.10
CA PHE A 56 -39.08 -4.62 8.88
C PHE A 56 -38.74 -4.66 10.37
N ILE A 57 -38.58 -5.86 10.95
CA ILE A 57 -38.18 -6.05 12.36
C ILE A 57 -36.72 -5.63 12.56
N SER A 58 -35.81 -5.99 11.64
CA SER A 58 -34.39 -5.57 11.68
C SER A 58 -34.23 -4.06 11.55
N TRP A 59 -35.02 -3.41 10.66
CA TRP A 59 -35.00 -1.97 10.50
C TRP A 59 -35.40 -1.19 11.76
N ASN A 60 -36.40 -1.66 12.46
CA ASN A 60 -36.85 -1.01 13.73
C ASN A 60 -35.88 -1.27 14.90
N ALA A 61 -35.19 -2.43 14.94
CA ALA A 61 -34.19 -2.71 15.96
C ALA A 61 -32.94 -1.83 15.82
N VAL A 62 -32.52 -1.54 14.61
CA VAL A 62 -31.36 -0.65 14.31
C VAL A 62 -31.68 0.81 14.66
N LYS A 63 -32.92 1.25 14.46
CA LYS A 63 -33.31 2.64 14.76
C LYS A 63 -33.30 2.99 16.27
N SER A 64 -33.46 2.02 17.15
CA SER A 64 -33.48 2.23 18.59
C SER A 64 -32.12 2.23 19.28
N SER A 65 -31.05 1.87 18.53
CA SER A 65 -29.67 1.79 19.08
C SER A 65 -28.80 3.05 18.84
N ILE A 66 -29.34 4.09 18.19
CA ILE A 66 -28.56 5.28 17.77
C ILE A 66 -28.68 6.46 18.76
N THR A 67 -29.39 6.32 19.87
CA THR A 67 -29.44 7.37 20.88
C THR A 67 -28.88 6.88 22.21
N ALA A 68 -27.58 6.98 22.38
CA ALA A 68 -26.93 6.95 23.69
C ALA A 68 -25.85 8.02 23.74
N ASP A 69 -26.10 9.04 24.57
CA ASP A 69 -25.16 10.11 24.92
C ASP A 69 -23.88 9.55 25.53
N ALA A 70 -22.72 10.05 25.05
CA ALA A 70 -21.41 9.83 25.68
C ALA A 70 -20.91 11.13 26.34
N PRO A 71 -20.28 11.08 27.52
CA PRO A 71 -19.83 12.25 28.25
C PRO A 71 -18.55 12.82 27.66
N ALA A 72 -18.43 14.16 27.71
CA ALA A 72 -17.30 14.95 27.25
C ALA A 72 -16.04 14.67 28.08
N GLY A 73 -14.99 14.22 27.41
CA GLY A 73 -13.62 14.12 27.91
C GLY A 73 -12.68 14.84 26.96
N ASP A 74 -11.81 15.66 27.53
CA ASP A 74 -10.80 16.51 26.92
C ASP A 74 -9.87 15.70 26.01
N THR A 75 -9.85 16.02 24.71
CA THR A 75 -9.03 15.31 23.72
C THR A 75 -8.23 16.29 22.87
N THR A 76 -6.92 16.28 23.05
CA THR A 76 -5.98 16.72 22.03
C THR A 76 -6.24 15.93 20.74
N LYS A 77 -6.84 16.60 19.74
CA LYS A 77 -7.18 15.96 18.46
C LYS A 77 -5.89 15.58 17.72
N PRO A 78 -5.76 14.34 17.20
CA PRO A 78 -4.66 13.98 16.32
C PRO A 78 -4.69 14.87 15.07
N ILE A 79 -3.53 15.35 14.63
CA ILE A 79 -3.37 16.24 13.48
C ILE A 79 -3.68 15.47 12.18
N VAL A 80 -3.37 14.19 12.14
CA VAL A 80 -3.82 13.28 11.08
C VAL A 80 -5.23 12.81 11.43
N SER A 81 -6.23 13.52 10.92
CA SER A 81 -7.62 13.26 11.27
C SER A 81 -8.19 12.13 10.40
N THR A 82 -8.55 11.03 11.03
CA THR A 82 -9.43 9.99 10.45
C THR A 82 -10.87 10.49 10.23
N THR A 83 -11.18 11.73 10.49
CA THR A 83 -12.55 12.30 10.50
C THR A 83 -12.82 13.32 9.38
N ASN A 84 -12.43 13.01 8.15
CA ASN A 84 -13.15 13.54 6.99
C ASN A 84 -13.85 12.41 6.26
N ILE A 85 -14.63 11.62 6.99
CA ILE A 85 -15.57 10.67 6.38
C ILE A 85 -16.71 11.47 5.75
N LYS A 86 -16.48 11.98 4.55
CA LYS A 86 -17.52 12.11 3.57
C LYS A 86 -18.07 10.69 3.45
N LYS A 87 -19.32 10.47 3.84
CA LYS A 87 -20.05 9.20 3.83
C LYS A 87 -19.55 8.32 2.68
N VAL A 88 -18.67 7.37 3.01
CA VAL A 88 -18.16 6.41 2.05
C VAL A 88 -19.38 5.60 1.64
N SER A 89 -19.76 5.70 0.36
CA SER A 89 -20.73 4.80 -0.22
C SER A 89 -20.18 3.39 0.01
N THR A 90 -21.04 2.43 0.31
CA THR A 90 -20.69 0.99 0.40
C THR A 90 -20.29 0.41 -0.95
N GLU A 91 -20.15 1.24 -1.97
CA GLU A 91 -19.72 0.87 -3.31
C GLU A 91 -18.20 0.90 -3.38
N THR A 92 -17.62 -0.19 -3.83
CA THR A 92 -16.21 -0.30 -4.19
C THR A 92 -15.94 0.62 -5.38
N ALA A 93 -14.90 1.43 -5.28
CA ALA A 93 -14.47 2.27 -6.40
C ALA A 93 -13.81 1.39 -7.48
N SER A 94 -14.01 1.73 -8.73
CA SER A 94 -13.29 1.10 -9.82
C SER A 94 -11.79 1.43 -9.75
N ALA A 95 -10.94 0.58 -10.32
CA ALA A 95 -9.49 0.82 -10.38
C ALA A 95 -9.15 2.16 -11.06
N ASN A 96 -9.94 2.58 -12.05
CA ASN A 96 -9.76 3.88 -12.70
C ASN A 96 -10.06 5.06 -11.75
N GLU A 97 -11.12 4.97 -10.96
CA GLU A 97 -11.46 6.01 -9.97
C GLU A 97 -10.40 6.10 -8.87
N ILE A 98 -9.87 4.95 -8.40
CA ILE A 98 -8.76 4.89 -7.45
C ILE A 98 -7.50 5.54 -8.05
N TYR A 99 -7.21 5.27 -9.32
CA TYR A 99 -6.07 5.88 -10.01
C TYR A 99 -6.21 7.40 -10.13
N GLU A 100 -7.35 7.89 -10.58
CA GLU A 100 -7.59 9.33 -10.72
C GLU A 100 -7.57 10.06 -9.37
N LEU A 101 -8.09 9.45 -8.32
CA LEU A 101 -8.01 9.96 -6.95
C LEU A 101 -6.56 9.95 -6.46
N GLY A 102 -5.90 8.80 -6.54
CA GLY A 102 -4.57 8.60 -6.01
C GLY A 102 -3.51 9.46 -6.70
N CYS A 103 -3.64 9.72 -8.00
CA CYS A 103 -2.75 10.63 -8.71
C CYS A 103 -2.78 12.08 -8.21
N ARG A 104 -3.88 12.53 -7.58
CA ARG A 104 -3.97 13.86 -6.95
C ARG A 104 -3.37 13.90 -5.55
N GLN A 105 -3.20 12.74 -4.94
CA GLN A 105 -2.73 12.57 -3.57
C GLN A 105 -1.26 12.15 -3.51
N THR A 106 -0.74 11.58 -4.61
CA THR A 106 0.62 11.04 -4.69
C THR A 106 1.58 12.06 -5.29
N VAL A 107 2.82 12.07 -4.81
CA VAL A 107 3.89 12.91 -5.30
C VAL A 107 5.16 12.09 -5.56
N GLY A 108 5.92 12.44 -6.59
CA GLY A 108 7.29 11.96 -6.76
C GLY A 108 8.21 12.69 -5.81
N VAL A 109 9.14 11.98 -5.16
CA VAL A 109 10.17 12.56 -4.30
C VAL A 109 11.50 12.47 -5.02
N SER A 110 12.18 13.61 -5.16
CA SER A 110 13.49 13.71 -5.79
C SER A 110 14.51 14.39 -4.89
N LEU A 111 15.77 13.98 -5.01
CA LEU A 111 16.90 14.54 -4.29
C LEU A 111 17.80 15.30 -5.26
N GLU A 112 18.09 16.56 -4.95
CA GLU A 112 18.98 17.38 -5.73
C GLU A 112 20.35 17.42 -5.06
N SER A 113 21.36 16.90 -5.75
CA SER A 113 22.75 17.06 -5.33
C SER A 113 23.22 18.49 -5.58
N THR A 114 23.71 19.15 -4.54
CA THR A 114 24.28 20.49 -4.62
C THR A 114 25.73 20.51 -5.07
N TYR A 115 26.31 19.37 -5.39
CA TYR A 115 27.70 19.31 -5.87
C TYR A 115 27.79 19.73 -7.33
N ALA A 116 28.33 20.92 -7.56
CA ALA A 116 28.87 21.27 -8.87
C ALA A 116 30.17 20.47 -9.06
N ASN A 117 30.32 19.81 -10.21
CA ASN A 117 31.59 19.23 -10.57
C ASN A 117 32.63 20.35 -10.80
N ILE A 118 33.92 20.00 -10.94
CA ILE A 118 35.02 20.97 -11.18
C ILE A 118 34.82 21.83 -12.44
N PHE A 119 33.86 21.51 -13.29
CA PHE A 119 33.45 22.22 -14.49
C PHE A 119 32.18 23.08 -14.30
N GLY A 120 31.66 23.19 -13.06
CA GLY A 120 30.46 23.99 -12.75
C GLY A 120 29.15 23.35 -13.22
N GLN A 121 29.15 22.10 -13.68
CA GLN A 121 27.92 21.37 -13.98
C GLN A 121 27.28 20.87 -12.71
N GLN A 122 26.05 21.27 -12.46
CA GLN A 122 25.24 20.72 -11.37
C GLN A 122 24.86 19.28 -11.68
N SER A 123 24.98 18.40 -10.72
CA SER A 123 24.50 17.02 -10.84
C SER A 123 23.00 17.03 -11.02
N ALA A 124 22.53 16.17 -11.91
CA ALA A 124 21.10 15.99 -12.15
C ALA A 124 20.37 15.55 -10.85
N SER A 125 19.17 16.06 -10.68
CA SER A 125 18.23 15.56 -9.71
C SER A 125 17.99 14.07 -9.94
N ALA A 126 18.13 13.25 -8.90
CA ALA A 126 17.81 11.83 -8.96
C ALA A 126 16.46 11.59 -8.27
N VAL A 127 15.54 10.91 -8.96
CA VAL A 127 14.29 10.46 -8.32
C VAL A 127 14.63 9.43 -7.27
N ALA A 128 14.19 9.68 -6.05
CA ALA A 128 14.47 8.83 -4.91
C ALA A 128 13.32 7.87 -4.58
N GLY A 129 12.07 8.28 -4.86
CA GLY A 129 10.88 7.50 -4.57
C GLY A 129 9.58 8.27 -4.72
N THR A 130 8.61 7.87 -3.95
CA THR A 130 7.24 8.41 -3.94
C THR A 130 6.85 8.84 -2.53
N GLY A 131 5.87 9.71 -2.41
CA GLY A 131 5.17 10.07 -1.18
C GLY A 131 3.70 10.34 -1.45
N PHE A 132 2.94 10.63 -0.41
CA PHE A 132 1.54 11.02 -0.56
C PHE A 132 1.14 12.08 0.47
N VAL A 133 0.23 12.94 0.07
CA VAL A 133 -0.27 14.06 0.87
C VAL A 133 -1.18 13.54 1.98
N ILE A 134 -0.92 13.91 3.23
CA ILE A 134 -1.73 13.52 4.39
C ILE A 134 -2.52 14.69 5.00
N THR A 135 -2.17 15.94 4.64
CA THR A 135 -2.92 17.13 5.07
C THR A 135 -3.04 18.15 3.94
N ALA A 136 -4.10 18.94 3.95
CA ALA A 136 -4.35 19.95 2.91
C ALA A 136 -3.33 21.10 2.92
N ASP A 137 -2.60 21.30 4.02
CA ASP A 137 -1.56 22.33 4.19
C ASP A 137 -0.16 21.82 3.83
N GLY A 138 0.00 20.57 3.35
CA GLY A 138 1.21 20.08 2.71
C GLY A 138 2.11 19.17 3.53
N TYR A 139 1.61 18.46 4.54
CA TYR A 139 2.33 17.34 5.10
C TYR A 139 2.24 16.14 4.16
N ILE A 140 3.37 15.45 3.97
CA ILE A 140 3.54 14.32 3.05
C ILE A 140 4.20 13.19 3.81
N LEU A 141 3.70 11.98 3.62
CA LEU A 141 4.26 10.76 4.18
C LEU A 141 5.05 10.01 3.11
N THR A 142 6.19 9.45 3.48
CA THR A 142 7.07 8.65 2.61
C THR A 142 7.92 7.70 3.45
N ASN A 143 8.75 6.86 2.82
CA ASN A 143 9.75 6.08 3.53
C ASN A 143 10.98 6.91 3.93
N TYR A 144 11.61 6.58 5.07
CA TYR A 144 12.85 7.21 5.49
C TYR A 144 13.99 6.99 4.48
N HIS A 145 14.13 5.76 3.94
CA HIS A 145 15.19 5.47 3.00
C HIS A 145 15.12 6.31 1.71
N VAL A 146 13.94 6.86 1.36
CA VAL A 146 13.76 7.76 0.21
C VAL A 146 14.47 9.09 0.45
N VAL A 147 14.52 9.58 1.70
CA VAL A 147 15.08 10.88 2.07
C VAL A 147 16.37 10.79 2.89
N GLU A 148 16.84 9.58 3.19
CA GLU A 148 18.03 9.32 4.00
C GLU A 148 19.27 10.08 3.53
N SER A 149 19.52 10.09 2.21
CA SER A 149 20.68 10.81 1.64
C SER A 149 20.55 12.33 1.80
N ALA A 150 19.33 12.86 1.74
CA ALA A 150 19.10 14.29 2.03
C ALA A 150 19.39 14.61 3.48
N GLN A 151 18.90 13.77 4.39
CA GLN A 151 19.10 13.94 5.82
C GLN A 151 20.58 13.82 6.21
N LYS A 152 21.33 12.84 5.65
CA LYS A 152 22.75 12.60 5.97
C LYS A 152 23.72 13.54 5.27
N SER A 153 23.41 13.97 4.03
CA SER A 153 24.33 14.71 3.16
C SER A 153 23.84 16.11 2.83
N GLY A 154 22.70 16.54 3.32
CA GLY A 154 22.16 17.89 3.12
C GLY A 154 21.67 18.15 1.69
N TYR A 155 21.28 17.10 0.95
CA TYR A 155 20.64 17.29 -0.35
C TYR A 155 19.27 17.96 -0.18
N LYS A 156 18.91 18.79 -1.15
CA LYS A 156 17.57 19.34 -1.21
C LYS A 156 16.58 18.25 -1.61
N VAL A 157 15.43 18.25 -0.92
CA VAL A 157 14.29 17.39 -1.26
C VAL A 157 13.31 18.23 -2.05
N SER A 158 12.87 17.73 -3.20
CA SER A 158 11.81 18.30 -4.00
C SER A 158 10.69 17.29 -4.20
N VAL A 159 9.44 17.73 -4.21
CA VAL A 159 8.29 16.91 -4.54
C VAL A 159 7.66 17.39 -5.82
N LEU A 160 7.25 16.45 -6.68
CA LEU A 160 6.63 16.69 -7.98
C LEU A 160 5.23 16.09 -8.00
N PHE A 161 4.23 16.92 -8.31
CA PHE A 161 2.85 16.49 -8.53
C PHE A 161 2.60 16.07 -9.99
N LYS A 162 1.45 15.40 -10.23
CA LYS A 162 1.05 14.96 -11.58
C LYS A 162 0.89 16.13 -12.56
N ASP A 163 0.47 17.28 -12.10
CA ASP A 163 0.31 18.50 -12.90
C ASP A 163 1.64 19.20 -13.22
N LYS A 164 2.77 18.59 -12.85
CA LYS A 164 4.15 19.09 -13.00
C LYS A 164 4.48 20.26 -12.07
N SER A 165 3.61 20.62 -11.11
CA SER A 165 4.00 21.54 -10.04
C SER A 165 5.05 20.88 -9.13
N SER A 166 6.06 21.66 -8.75
CA SER A 166 7.18 21.19 -7.92
C SER A 166 7.38 22.12 -6.73
N TYR A 167 7.65 21.53 -5.58
CA TYR A 167 7.87 22.26 -4.33
C TYR A 167 9.13 21.75 -3.63
N GLU A 168 9.89 22.67 -3.04
CA GLU A 168 10.95 22.28 -2.09
C GLU A 168 10.29 21.75 -0.81
N ALA A 169 10.75 20.60 -0.34
CA ALA A 169 10.20 19.93 0.83
C ALA A 169 11.22 19.96 1.99
N LYS A 170 10.71 20.21 3.20
CA LYS A 170 11.49 20.11 4.44
C LYS A 170 11.20 18.77 5.11
N ILE A 171 12.24 18.07 5.56
CA ILE A 171 12.10 16.90 6.42
C ILE A 171 11.69 17.38 7.81
N ILE A 172 10.47 17.04 8.25
CA ILE A 172 9.94 17.40 9.58
C ILE A 172 10.48 16.45 10.63
N GLY A 173 10.56 15.16 10.29
CA GLY A 173 11.11 14.12 11.13
C GLY A 173 11.06 12.77 10.42
N PHE A 174 11.69 11.78 11.05
CA PHE A 174 11.74 10.42 10.52
C PHE A 174 11.89 9.40 11.64
N ASP A 175 11.52 8.19 11.34
CA ASP A 175 11.78 6.99 12.11
C ASP A 175 12.55 6.00 11.24
N GLU A 176 13.84 5.83 11.52
CA GLU A 176 14.72 4.93 10.78
C GLU A 176 14.33 3.47 11.00
N ASP A 177 13.95 3.09 12.23
CA ASP A 177 13.62 1.71 12.59
C ASP A 177 12.37 1.20 11.88
N ASN A 178 11.38 2.07 11.67
CA ASN A 178 10.13 1.74 10.97
C ASN A 178 10.09 2.24 9.53
N ASP A 179 11.19 2.81 9.02
CA ASP A 179 11.32 3.31 7.65
C ASP A 179 10.22 4.32 7.25
N VAL A 180 9.87 5.25 8.15
CA VAL A 180 8.85 6.28 7.94
C VAL A 180 9.47 7.67 8.02
N ALA A 181 9.08 8.57 7.12
CA ALA A 181 9.46 9.98 7.16
C ALA A 181 8.29 10.90 6.82
N VAL A 182 8.29 12.08 7.42
CA VAL A 182 7.32 13.15 7.17
C VAL A 182 8.02 14.33 6.54
N LEU A 183 7.48 14.79 5.43
CA LEU A 183 7.91 15.99 4.72
C LEU A 183 6.86 17.08 4.87
N LYS A 184 7.27 18.34 4.66
CA LYS A 184 6.39 19.52 4.63
C LYS A 184 6.76 20.40 3.44
N ILE A 185 5.76 20.74 2.65
CA ILE A 185 5.86 21.72 1.57
C ILE A 185 5.05 22.97 1.92
N ASP A 186 5.41 24.09 1.33
CA ASP A 186 4.66 25.34 1.44
C ASP A 186 3.61 25.39 0.32
N ALA A 187 2.50 24.70 0.55
CA ALA A 187 1.36 24.63 -0.36
C ALA A 187 0.06 24.54 0.43
N SER A 188 -1.04 24.97 -0.16
CA SER A 188 -2.39 24.91 0.41
C SER A 188 -3.38 24.27 -0.56
N ASP A 189 -4.56 23.95 -0.05
CA ASP A 189 -5.67 23.40 -0.83
C ASP A 189 -5.35 22.08 -1.55
N LEU A 190 -4.39 21.33 -1.02
CA LEU A 190 -4.04 20.01 -1.52
C LEU A 190 -5.18 19.02 -1.22
N THR A 191 -5.20 17.90 -1.96
CA THR A 191 -6.13 16.80 -1.74
C THR A 191 -5.45 15.74 -0.86
N PRO A 192 -5.76 15.66 0.45
CA PRO A 192 -5.15 14.64 1.32
C PRO A 192 -5.68 13.25 0.98
N ALA A 193 -4.83 12.25 1.19
CA ALA A 193 -5.23 10.86 1.16
C ALA A 193 -6.21 10.55 2.31
N THR A 194 -7.22 9.75 2.03
CA THR A 194 -8.08 9.17 3.07
C THR A 194 -7.33 8.01 3.71
N ILE A 195 -7.06 8.14 5.00
CA ILE A 195 -6.38 7.09 5.76
C ILE A 195 -7.42 6.01 6.13
N GLY A 196 -7.16 4.78 5.71
CA GLY A 196 -7.97 3.62 6.05
C GLY A 196 -7.59 3.02 7.40
N ASN A 197 -8.04 1.80 7.64
CA ASN A 197 -7.67 1.01 8.82
C ASN A 197 -6.93 -0.26 8.39
N SER A 198 -5.63 -0.34 8.68
CA SER A 198 -4.82 -1.51 8.31
C SER A 198 -5.10 -2.75 9.16
N ASP A 199 -5.79 -2.62 10.31
CA ASP A 199 -6.18 -3.76 11.12
C ASP A 199 -7.35 -4.55 10.51
N ASP A 200 -8.09 -3.93 9.57
CA ASP A 200 -9.21 -4.56 8.88
C ASP A 200 -8.80 -5.33 7.60
N ILE A 201 -7.49 -5.33 7.27
CA ILE A 201 -6.98 -5.99 6.07
C ILE A 201 -7.04 -7.51 6.21
N ALA A 202 -7.52 -8.19 5.18
CA ALA A 202 -7.51 -9.65 5.10
C ALA A 202 -6.71 -10.16 3.90
N VAL A 203 -6.15 -11.37 4.02
CA VAL A 203 -5.51 -12.06 2.89
C VAL A 203 -6.54 -12.29 1.79
N GLY A 204 -6.22 -11.86 0.57
CA GLY A 204 -7.10 -11.89 -0.60
C GLY A 204 -7.75 -10.56 -0.94
N ASP A 205 -7.66 -9.53 -0.07
CA ASP A 205 -8.16 -8.19 -0.37
C ASP A 205 -7.42 -7.57 -1.55
N SER A 206 -8.16 -6.84 -2.39
CA SER A 206 -7.58 -6.10 -3.51
C SER A 206 -6.78 -4.90 -3.02
N VAL A 207 -5.61 -4.69 -3.63
CA VAL A 207 -4.74 -3.55 -3.34
C VAL A 207 -4.27 -2.88 -4.62
N PHE A 208 -4.06 -1.55 -4.55
CA PHE A 208 -3.60 -0.71 -5.64
C PHE A 208 -2.45 0.16 -5.14
N ALA A 209 -1.26 -0.04 -5.67
CA ALA A 209 -0.09 0.78 -5.35
C ALA A 209 0.11 1.83 -6.44
N ILE A 210 0.26 3.10 -6.05
CA ILE A 210 0.51 4.21 -6.96
C ILE A 210 1.88 4.81 -6.64
N GLY A 211 2.68 5.01 -7.67
CA GLY A 211 3.99 5.60 -7.54
C GLY A 211 4.40 6.42 -8.76
N ASN A 212 5.51 7.13 -8.63
CA ASN A 212 6.15 7.87 -9.72
C ASN A 212 7.53 7.27 -10.02
N PRO A 213 7.58 6.07 -10.64
CA PRO A 213 8.83 5.39 -10.89
C PRO A 213 9.68 6.22 -11.86
N LEU A 214 10.96 6.43 -11.47
CA LEU A 214 12.00 7.08 -12.27
C LEU A 214 11.78 8.58 -12.59
N GLY A 215 10.66 9.21 -12.16
CA GLY A 215 10.35 10.61 -12.47
C GLY A 215 10.17 10.96 -13.94
N GLU A 216 10.45 10.04 -14.84
CA GLU A 216 10.29 10.16 -16.28
C GLU A 216 8.99 9.56 -16.79
N LEU A 217 8.45 8.60 -16.04
CA LEU A 217 7.17 7.99 -16.33
C LEU A 217 6.10 8.71 -15.53
N ASP A 218 5.00 9.09 -16.18
CA ASP A 218 3.83 9.59 -15.48
C ASP A 218 3.39 8.56 -14.42
N PHE A 219 2.77 9.06 -13.34
CA PHE A 219 2.33 8.24 -12.22
C PHE A 219 1.72 6.90 -12.69
N SER A 220 2.25 5.82 -12.16
CA SER A 220 1.85 4.45 -12.52
C SER A 220 1.12 3.79 -11.38
N MET A 221 0.10 2.99 -11.71
CA MET A 221 -0.61 2.14 -10.75
C MET A 221 -0.33 0.68 -11.06
N THR A 222 -0.02 -0.08 -10.02
CA THR A 222 -0.02 -1.55 -10.05
C THR A 222 -1.11 -2.07 -9.12
N SER A 223 -1.70 -3.22 -9.45
CA SER A 223 -2.75 -3.83 -8.64
C SER A 223 -2.43 -5.29 -8.33
N GLY A 224 -2.91 -5.76 -7.20
CA GLY A 224 -2.72 -7.12 -6.74
C GLY A 224 -3.63 -7.43 -5.56
N ARG A 225 -3.22 -8.42 -4.77
CA ARG A 225 -3.93 -8.86 -3.58
C ARG A 225 -3.00 -9.00 -2.40
N VAL A 226 -3.55 -8.79 -1.21
CA VAL A 226 -2.84 -9.11 0.03
C VAL A 226 -2.54 -10.59 0.07
N SER A 227 -1.28 -10.95 0.20
CA SER A 227 -0.80 -12.34 0.18
C SER A 227 -0.54 -12.89 1.58
N ALA A 228 -0.12 -12.03 2.53
CA ALA A 228 0.12 -12.38 3.92
C ALA A 228 0.11 -11.14 4.83
N LEU A 229 -0.19 -11.33 6.09
CA LEU A 229 -0.13 -10.32 7.15
C LEU A 229 1.02 -10.61 8.12
N ASP A 230 1.36 -9.63 8.95
CA ASP A 230 2.30 -9.74 10.08
C ASP A 230 3.66 -10.35 9.68
N ARG A 231 4.21 -9.91 8.55
CA ARG A 231 5.55 -10.30 8.12
C ARG A 231 6.60 -9.46 8.85
N SER A 232 7.39 -10.12 9.68
CA SER A 232 8.55 -9.51 10.33
C SER A 232 9.71 -9.48 9.34
N ILE A 233 9.97 -8.32 8.74
CA ILE A 233 10.90 -8.14 7.63
C ILE A 233 12.12 -7.35 8.09
N THR A 234 13.30 -7.95 7.93
CA THR A 234 14.59 -7.27 8.13
C THR A 234 15.08 -6.75 6.78
N THR A 235 15.36 -5.46 6.71
CA THR A 235 15.96 -4.84 5.53
C THR A 235 17.48 -4.78 5.68
N GLU A 236 18.22 -4.59 4.59
CA GLU A 236 19.70 -4.45 4.66
C GLU A 236 20.15 -3.26 5.52
N ARG A 237 19.26 -2.31 5.81
CA ARG A 237 19.55 -1.08 6.55
C ARG A 237 19.12 -1.12 8.01
N ASN A 238 18.12 -1.90 8.34
CA ASN A 238 17.56 -1.97 9.68
C ASN A 238 17.95 -3.27 10.36
N SER A 239 18.59 -3.15 11.52
CA SER A 239 18.91 -4.31 12.37
C SER A 239 17.65 -4.90 13.03
N ALA A 240 16.62 -4.06 13.24
CA ALA A 240 15.32 -4.48 13.77
C ALA A 240 14.36 -4.83 12.62
N PRO A 241 13.57 -5.90 12.76
CA PRO A 241 12.56 -6.23 11.78
C PRO A 241 11.38 -5.25 11.84
N ILE A 242 10.85 -4.87 10.68
CA ILE A 242 9.65 -4.05 10.55
C ILE A 242 8.46 -4.98 10.32
N ASN A 243 7.33 -4.72 11.00
CA ASN A 243 6.08 -5.42 10.71
C ASN A 243 5.49 -4.90 9.40
N MET A 244 5.21 -5.79 8.44
CA MET A 244 4.68 -5.44 7.13
C MET A 244 3.61 -6.44 6.69
N PHE A 245 2.69 -6.01 5.84
CA PHE A 245 1.89 -6.95 5.07
C PHE A 245 2.49 -7.17 3.67
N GLN A 246 2.28 -8.37 3.15
CA GLN A 246 2.76 -8.79 1.82
C GLN A 246 1.63 -8.76 0.81
N PHE A 247 1.92 -8.35 -0.42
CA PHE A 247 0.98 -8.37 -1.55
C PHE A 247 1.73 -8.66 -2.87
N ASP A 248 0.98 -9.00 -3.93
CA ASP A 248 1.55 -9.44 -5.20
C ASP A 248 1.52 -8.39 -6.33
N ALA A 249 1.08 -7.16 -6.03
CA ALA A 249 1.25 -6.06 -6.98
C ALA A 249 2.74 -5.76 -7.20
N ALA A 250 3.11 -5.44 -8.44
CA ALA A 250 4.50 -5.15 -8.78
C ALA A 250 5.01 -3.89 -8.09
N ILE A 251 6.01 -4.03 -7.24
CA ILE A 251 6.72 -2.93 -6.57
C ILE A 251 8.16 -2.91 -7.08
N ASN A 252 8.58 -1.75 -7.57
CA ASN A 252 9.91 -1.50 -8.11
C ASN A 252 10.52 -0.24 -7.49
N SER A 253 11.79 0.00 -7.75
CA SER A 253 12.45 1.27 -7.39
C SER A 253 11.65 2.44 -7.95
N GLY A 254 11.26 3.37 -7.06
CA GLY A 254 10.42 4.51 -7.39
C GLY A 254 8.99 4.42 -6.82
N ASN A 255 8.43 3.23 -6.55
CA ASN A 255 7.17 3.10 -5.82
C ASN A 255 7.34 3.19 -4.29
N SER A 256 8.56 3.03 -3.77
CA SER A 256 8.86 3.15 -2.34
C SER A 256 8.38 4.48 -1.77
N GLY A 257 7.69 4.44 -0.65
CA GLY A 257 7.07 5.60 0.01
C GLY A 257 5.70 5.97 -0.54
N GLY A 258 5.26 5.33 -1.62
CA GLY A 258 3.95 5.54 -2.23
C GLY A 258 2.81 4.87 -1.45
N PRO A 259 1.57 5.36 -1.66
CA PRO A 259 0.38 4.82 -1.01
C PRO A 259 -0.02 3.46 -1.60
N VAL A 260 -0.49 2.57 -0.73
CA VAL A 260 -1.22 1.35 -1.10
C VAL A 260 -2.68 1.56 -0.71
N TYR A 261 -3.57 1.54 -1.70
CA TYR A 261 -5.00 1.75 -1.53
C TYR A 261 -5.77 0.43 -1.45
N ASN A 262 -6.88 0.45 -0.72
CA ASN A 262 -7.92 -0.59 -0.80
C ASN A 262 -8.96 -0.26 -1.89
N GLU A 263 -9.97 -1.12 -2.06
CA GLU A 263 -11.08 -0.95 -3.03
C GLU A 263 -11.98 0.27 -2.74
N ARG A 264 -11.86 0.90 -1.55
CA ARG A 264 -12.60 2.12 -1.20
C ARG A 264 -11.81 3.40 -1.49
N GLY A 265 -10.59 3.28 -2.05
CA GLY A 265 -9.69 4.41 -2.27
C GLY A 265 -9.10 4.98 -0.98
N GLU A 266 -9.03 4.18 0.08
CA GLU A 266 -8.40 4.53 1.34
C GLU A 266 -6.98 3.95 1.38
N VAL A 267 -6.02 4.70 1.88
CA VAL A 267 -4.64 4.24 2.06
C VAL A 267 -4.58 3.30 3.26
N ILE A 268 -4.09 2.09 3.03
CA ILE A 268 -3.94 1.02 4.04
C ILE A 268 -2.48 0.68 4.32
N GLY A 269 -1.54 1.25 3.57
CA GLY A 269 -0.10 1.04 3.81
C GLY A 269 0.79 1.92 2.97
N ILE A 270 2.08 1.90 3.30
CA ILE A 270 3.17 2.56 2.57
C ILE A 270 3.97 1.48 1.84
N ALA A 271 3.99 1.51 0.50
CA ALA A 271 4.76 0.58 -0.30
C ALA A 271 6.26 0.71 -0.03
N THR A 272 6.95 -0.42 0.14
CA THR A 272 8.41 -0.44 0.28
C THR A 272 9.03 -1.45 -0.69
N ALA A 273 9.91 -0.98 -1.58
CA ALA A 273 10.55 -1.77 -2.65
C ALA A 273 11.86 -2.43 -2.21
N LYS A 274 12.29 -2.22 -0.96
CA LYS A 274 13.62 -2.64 -0.49
C LYS A 274 13.67 -4.00 0.18
N VAL A 275 12.62 -4.78 0.06
CA VAL A 275 12.51 -6.09 0.68
C VAL A 275 12.62 -7.17 -0.39
N GLY A 276 13.77 -7.78 -0.48
CA GLY A 276 13.99 -8.94 -1.35
C GLY A 276 15.33 -8.90 -2.09
N SER A 277 15.94 -10.06 -2.25
CA SER A 277 17.09 -10.23 -3.14
C SER A 277 16.69 -9.92 -4.57
N SER A 278 17.56 -9.21 -5.30
CA SER A 278 17.39 -8.89 -6.71
C SER A 278 16.99 -10.14 -7.51
N GLY A 279 15.82 -10.12 -8.16
CA GLY A 279 15.36 -11.19 -9.04
C GLY A 279 14.11 -11.96 -8.58
N VAL A 280 13.48 -11.59 -7.46
CA VAL A 280 12.19 -12.17 -7.05
C VAL A 280 11.07 -11.18 -7.40
N GLU A 281 10.24 -11.53 -8.36
CA GLU A 281 9.06 -10.77 -8.75
C GLU A 281 7.81 -11.25 -7.97
N GLY A 282 6.82 -10.35 -7.80
CA GLY A 282 5.55 -10.70 -7.13
C GLY A 282 5.61 -10.73 -5.60
N LEU A 283 6.66 -10.16 -5.00
CA LEU A 283 6.76 -9.95 -3.55
C LEU A 283 6.81 -8.45 -3.25
N GLY A 284 5.65 -7.83 -3.13
CA GLY A 284 5.49 -6.48 -2.61
C GLY A 284 5.28 -6.50 -1.10
N PHE A 285 5.77 -5.49 -0.41
CA PHE A 285 5.56 -5.29 1.02
C PHE A 285 5.12 -3.88 1.30
N ALA A 286 4.30 -3.69 2.33
CA ALA A 286 3.92 -2.38 2.81
C ALA A 286 3.91 -2.31 4.32
N ILE A 287 4.31 -1.15 4.84
CA ILE A 287 4.18 -0.80 6.25
C ILE A 287 2.68 -0.51 6.49
N PRO A 288 2.04 -1.11 7.51
CA PRO A 288 0.65 -0.83 7.84
C PRO A 288 0.41 0.65 8.11
N ILE A 289 -0.72 1.18 7.60
CA ILE A 289 -0.97 2.63 7.69
C ILE A 289 -1.23 3.09 9.13
N ASN A 290 -1.79 2.24 10.00
CA ASN A 290 -2.02 2.59 11.40
C ASN A 290 -0.69 2.88 12.10
N ASP A 291 0.33 2.01 11.94
CA ASP A 291 1.67 2.19 12.50
C ASP A 291 2.33 3.46 11.94
N ALA A 292 2.24 3.67 10.63
CA ALA A 292 2.83 4.85 9.99
C ALA A 292 2.14 6.16 10.40
N ALA A 293 0.81 6.15 10.60
CA ALA A 293 0.04 7.32 11.01
C ALA A 293 0.37 7.74 12.46
N ASP A 294 0.54 6.77 13.35
CA ASP A 294 0.95 7.04 14.74
C ASP A 294 2.34 7.67 14.79
N ILE A 295 3.29 7.12 14.03
CA ILE A 295 4.64 7.67 13.86
C ILE A 295 4.57 9.09 13.29
N ALA A 296 3.79 9.31 12.22
CA ALA A 296 3.64 10.61 11.59
C ALA A 296 3.07 11.67 12.56
N ASN A 297 2.06 11.32 13.35
CA ASN A 297 1.48 12.19 14.36
C ASN A 297 2.53 12.63 15.41
N GLU A 298 3.37 11.71 15.89
CA GLU A 298 4.44 12.05 16.82
C GLU A 298 5.51 12.93 16.16
N LEU A 299 5.92 12.62 14.94
CA LEU A 299 6.90 13.42 14.19
C LEU A 299 6.40 14.84 13.94
N ILE A 300 5.13 15.03 13.57
CA ILE A 300 4.54 16.36 13.34
C ILE A 300 4.41 17.15 14.64
N THR A 301 3.98 16.50 15.73
CA THR A 301 3.67 17.19 16.98
C THR A 301 4.88 17.41 17.88
N LYS A 302 5.82 16.44 17.90
CA LYS A 302 6.96 16.43 18.82
C LYS A 302 8.31 16.59 18.10
N GLY A 303 8.38 16.30 16.80
CA GLY A 303 9.62 16.23 16.04
C GLY A 303 10.43 14.93 16.22
N TYR A 304 9.95 14.00 17.03
CA TYR A 304 10.59 12.72 17.30
C TYR A 304 9.56 11.67 17.72
N VAL A 305 9.91 10.38 17.59
CA VAL A 305 9.08 9.24 18.05
C VAL A 305 9.44 8.95 19.52
N SER A 306 8.42 8.97 20.38
CA SER A 306 8.58 8.71 21.82
C SER A 306 8.69 7.20 22.12
N GLY A 307 9.18 6.87 23.34
CA GLY A 307 9.26 5.48 23.82
C GLY A 307 10.46 4.68 23.31
N LYS A 308 11.32 5.25 22.44
CA LYS A 308 12.58 4.61 22.03
C LYS A 308 13.63 4.74 23.12
N ALA A 309 14.15 3.59 23.59
CA ALA A 309 15.24 3.57 24.54
C ALA A 309 16.56 3.95 23.83
N TYR A 310 17.18 5.05 24.28
CA TYR A 310 18.50 5.48 23.80
C TYR A 310 19.54 5.25 24.89
N MET A 311 20.50 4.35 24.64
CA MET A 311 21.55 4.07 25.62
C MET A 311 22.70 5.09 25.61
N GLY A 312 22.77 5.97 24.60
CA GLY A 312 23.83 6.99 24.48
C GLY A 312 25.25 6.41 24.37
N VAL A 313 25.39 5.17 23.92
CA VAL A 313 26.68 4.47 23.77
C VAL A 313 27.06 4.44 22.32
N ASN A 314 28.25 4.93 22.01
CA ASN A 314 28.81 4.79 20.66
C ASN A 314 29.66 3.51 20.64
N ILE A 315 29.26 2.48 19.89
CA ILE A 315 30.01 1.24 19.74
C ILE A 315 31.08 1.47 18.68
N ASP A 316 32.35 1.48 19.09
CA ASP A 316 33.47 1.58 18.17
C ASP A 316 33.78 0.17 17.58
N ASN A 317 33.26 -0.08 16.37
CA ASN A 317 33.42 -1.36 15.68
C ASN A 317 34.88 -1.71 15.30
N ARG A 318 35.84 -0.81 15.52
CA ARG A 318 37.26 -1.08 15.22
C ARG A 318 37.87 -2.17 16.10
N TYR A 319 37.24 -2.49 17.24
CA TYR A 319 37.71 -3.52 18.16
C TYR A 319 37.05 -4.89 17.98
N THR A 320 35.95 -5.01 17.22
CA THR A 320 35.27 -6.29 16.99
C THR A 320 35.99 -7.19 16.01
N SER A 321 36.87 -6.66 15.15
CA SER A 321 37.65 -7.44 14.18
C SER A 321 38.95 -8.06 14.75
N MET A 322 39.28 -7.81 16.03
CA MET A 322 40.50 -8.33 16.64
C MET A 322 40.36 -9.74 17.25
N TYR A 323 39.13 -10.29 17.31
CA TYR A 323 38.82 -11.57 17.93
C TYR A 323 38.01 -12.53 17.04
N ALA A 324 37.97 -12.29 15.72
CA ALA A 324 37.36 -13.21 14.74
C ALA A 324 38.44 -13.95 13.95
#